data_c6b4462493c8442e2db1dfe0e620b3ae
#
_entry.id   c6b4462493c8442e2db1dfe0e620b3ae
#
_cell.length_a   1.000
_cell.length_b   1.000
_cell.length_c   1.000
_cell.angle_alpha   90.00
_cell.angle_beta   90.00
_cell.angle_gamma   90.00
#
_symmetry.space_group_name_H-M   'P 1'
#
loop_
_entity.id
_entity.type
_entity.pdbx_description
1 polymer ?
#
loop_
_entity_poly.entity_id
_entity_poly.type
_entity_poly.pdbx_seq_one_letter_code
_entity_poly.pdbx_strand_id
1 'polypeptide(L)'
;MNIFLWILQILFGLYFLFIGVMHFVLPPGLPPVMSWMYDLAPTLHWISGAAEILGGLGLILPAVTRFQIRLVVWAALGLAVVMVLATIYHILRGEILNTVMTLINIAVMAFIAYGRARLAPLKDRSAA
;
A
#
# COMPACT_ATOMS: atom_id res chain seq x y z
N MET A 1 -9.78 -6.89 17.38
CA MET A 1 -9.55 -7.10 15.94
C MET A 1 -9.91 -5.87 15.10
N ASN A 2 -11.14 -5.32 15.22
CA ASN A 2 -11.54 -4.19 14.39
C ASN A 2 -10.66 -2.94 14.56
N ILE A 3 -10.37 -2.54 15.81
CA ILE A 3 -9.50 -1.38 16.10
C ILE A 3 -8.10 -1.58 15.53
N PHE A 4 -7.54 -2.77 15.67
CA PHE A 4 -6.22 -3.10 15.12
C PHE A 4 -6.17 -2.98 13.59
N LEU A 5 -7.21 -3.50 12.91
CA LEU A 5 -7.33 -3.33 11.46
C LEU A 5 -7.47 -1.87 11.03
N TRP A 6 -8.19 -1.06 11.80
CA TRP A 6 -8.28 0.37 11.55
C TRP A 6 -6.92 1.08 11.67
N ILE A 7 -6.16 0.75 12.71
CA ILE A 7 -4.80 1.30 12.89
C ILE A 7 -3.92 0.94 11.68
N LEU A 8 -3.91 -0.32 11.27
CA LEU A 8 -3.13 -0.76 10.11
C LEU A 8 -3.57 -0.08 8.82
N GLN A 9 -4.89 0.01 8.57
CA GLN A 9 -5.41 0.65 7.36
C GLN A 9 -5.00 2.12 7.25
N ILE A 10 -5.16 2.88 8.35
CA ILE A 10 -4.81 4.30 8.35
C ILE A 10 -3.30 4.46 8.22
N LEU A 11 -2.51 3.74 9.01
CA LEU A 11 -1.06 3.84 9.00
C LEU A 11 -0.48 3.49 7.63
N PHE A 12 -0.85 2.34 7.09
CA PHE A 12 -0.34 1.89 5.79
C PHE A 12 -0.99 2.63 4.61
N GLY A 13 -2.24 3.04 4.73
CA GLY A 13 -2.87 3.90 3.74
C GLY A 13 -2.12 5.22 3.58
N LEU A 14 -1.78 5.88 4.69
CA LEU A 14 -0.97 7.11 4.67
C LEU A 14 0.45 6.85 4.18
N TYR A 15 1.06 5.74 4.57
CA TYR A 15 2.37 5.32 4.08
C TYR A 15 2.38 5.18 2.55
N PHE A 16 1.43 4.45 1.97
CA PHE A 16 1.35 4.27 0.52
C PHE A 16 1.00 5.57 -0.21
N LEU A 17 0.17 6.43 0.37
CA LEU A 17 -0.08 7.76 -0.18
C LEU A 17 1.21 8.58 -0.22
N PHE A 18 2.00 8.58 0.84
CA PHE A 18 3.27 9.28 0.91
C PHE A 18 4.25 8.76 -0.14
N ILE A 19 4.50 7.45 -0.17
CA ILE A 19 5.44 6.85 -1.13
C ILE A 19 4.94 7.04 -2.56
N GLY A 20 3.64 6.87 -2.81
CA GLY A 20 3.04 7.08 -4.13
C GLY A 20 3.24 8.51 -4.64
N VAL A 21 3.05 9.52 -3.79
CA VAL A 21 3.33 10.93 -4.14
C VAL A 21 4.81 11.13 -4.41
N MET A 22 5.70 10.51 -3.64
CA MET A 22 7.15 10.61 -3.84
C MET A 22 7.61 10.13 -5.21
N HIS A 23 6.91 9.17 -5.83
CA HIS A 23 7.17 8.76 -7.20
C HIS A 23 7.01 9.89 -8.23
N PHE A 24 6.11 10.84 -7.97
CA PHE A 24 5.85 11.97 -8.87
C PHE A 24 6.68 13.21 -8.54
N VAL A 25 6.95 13.45 -7.26
CA VAL A 25 7.71 14.63 -6.81
C VAL A 25 9.21 14.40 -6.91
N LEU A 26 9.69 13.23 -6.50
CA LEU A 26 11.09 12.79 -6.51
C LEU A 26 12.05 13.90 -6.06
N PRO A 27 12.00 14.35 -4.79
CA PRO A 27 12.82 15.44 -4.31
C PRO A 27 14.29 15.05 -4.24
N PRO A 28 15.22 16.02 -4.37
CA PRO A 28 16.64 15.77 -4.14
C PRO A 28 16.92 15.45 -2.67
N GLY A 29 18.00 14.71 -2.41
CA GLY A 29 18.46 14.45 -1.04
C GLY A 29 17.68 13.39 -0.26
N LEU A 30 17.09 12.41 -0.96
CA LEU A 30 16.45 11.27 -0.30
C LEU A 30 17.46 10.47 0.53
N PRO A 31 17.02 9.87 1.66
CA PRO A 31 17.86 8.98 2.46
C PRO A 31 18.40 7.81 1.62
N PRO A 32 19.56 7.24 1.98
CA PRO A 32 20.14 6.11 1.23
C PRO A 32 19.20 4.95 0.99
N VAL A 33 18.32 4.63 1.95
CA VAL A 33 17.32 3.56 1.84
C VAL A 33 16.29 3.83 0.73
N MET A 34 16.12 5.07 0.32
CA MET A 34 15.20 5.48 -0.75
C MET A 34 15.93 5.85 -2.05
N SER A 35 17.26 5.70 -2.12
CA SER A 35 18.05 6.09 -3.30
C SER A 35 17.67 5.31 -4.57
N TRP A 36 17.08 4.12 -4.43
CA TRP A 36 16.55 3.32 -5.53
C TRP A 36 15.52 4.08 -6.37
N MET A 37 14.84 5.06 -5.80
CA MET A 37 13.86 5.88 -6.52
C MET A 37 14.51 6.69 -7.65
N TYR A 38 15.77 7.08 -7.50
CA TYR A 38 16.50 7.79 -8.57
C TYR A 38 16.87 6.89 -9.76
N ASP A 39 16.96 5.56 -9.52
CA ASP A 39 17.35 4.58 -10.54
C ASP A 39 16.14 3.94 -11.24
N LEU A 40 14.95 4.18 -10.72
CA LEU A 40 13.72 3.59 -11.25
C LEU A 40 13.34 4.25 -12.58
N ALA A 41 12.98 3.43 -13.59
CA ALA A 41 12.52 3.94 -14.88
C ALA A 41 11.29 4.86 -14.74
N PRO A 42 11.19 5.95 -15.52
CA PRO A 42 10.06 6.90 -15.42
C PRO A 42 8.68 6.24 -15.55
N THR A 43 8.51 5.27 -16.43
CA THR A 43 7.25 4.53 -16.59
C THR A 43 6.85 3.80 -15.31
N LEU A 44 7.83 3.21 -14.59
CA LEU A 44 7.58 2.52 -13.34
C LEU A 44 7.20 3.49 -12.21
N HIS A 45 7.74 4.72 -12.21
CA HIS A 45 7.26 5.77 -11.30
C HIS A 45 5.78 6.09 -11.52
N TRP A 46 5.34 6.24 -12.76
CA TRP A 46 3.94 6.50 -13.08
C TRP A 46 3.02 5.37 -12.63
N ILE A 47 3.39 4.13 -12.94
CA ILE A 47 2.58 2.94 -12.62
C ILE A 47 2.54 2.71 -11.11
N SER A 48 3.70 2.67 -10.46
CA SER A 48 3.80 2.40 -9.02
C SER A 48 3.17 3.54 -8.20
N GLY A 49 3.50 4.77 -8.52
CA GLY A 49 2.96 5.95 -7.84
C GLY A 49 1.44 6.02 -7.92
N ALA A 50 0.87 5.82 -9.11
CA ALA A 50 -0.58 5.80 -9.29
C ALA A 50 -1.24 4.65 -8.51
N ALA A 51 -0.67 3.44 -8.58
CA ALA A 51 -1.17 2.27 -7.87
C ALA A 51 -1.12 2.45 -6.35
N GLU A 52 -0.05 3.01 -5.82
CA GLU A 52 0.12 3.27 -4.39
C GLU A 52 -0.81 4.38 -3.88
N ILE A 53 -0.99 5.46 -4.64
CA ILE A 53 -1.96 6.52 -4.30
C ILE A 53 -3.38 5.95 -4.29
N LEU A 54 -3.80 5.26 -5.34
CA LEU A 54 -5.12 4.66 -5.43
C LEU A 54 -5.34 3.60 -4.36
N GLY A 55 -4.33 2.78 -4.10
CA GLY A 55 -4.36 1.77 -3.06
C GLY A 55 -4.46 2.38 -1.67
N GLY A 56 -3.67 3.40 -1.36
CA GLY A 56 -3.71 4.13 -0.09
C GLY A 56 -5.07 4.78 0.16
N LEU A 57 -5.62 5.48 -0.84
CA LEU A 57 -6.99 6.02 -0.80
C LEU A 57 -8.02 4.90 -0.63
N GLY A 58 -7.86 3.79 -1.36
CA GLY A 58 -8.75 2.63 -1.30
C GLY A 58 -8.75 1.91 0.05
N LEU A 59 -7.69 1.99 0.82
CA LEU A 59 -7.65 1.48 2.20
C LEU A 59 -8.44 2.36 3.16
N ILE A 60 -8.46 3.68 2.95
CA ILE A 60 -9.00 4.65 3.92
C ILE A 60 -10.41 5.09 3.56
N LEU A 61 -10.61 5.64 2.35
CA LEU A 61 -11.85 6.33 1.98
C LEU A 61 -13.09 5.43 2.03
N PRO A 62 -13.09 4.22 1.44
CA PRO A 62 -14.28 3.37 1.50
C PRO A 62 -14.63 2.96 2.92
N ALA A 63 -13.62 2.77 3.78
CA ALA A 63 -13.83 2.40 5.17
C ALA A 63 -14.42 3.56 6.00
N VAL A 64 -13.91 4.79 5.81
CA VAL A 64 -14.36 5.99 6.52
C VAL A 64 -15.77 6.40 6.07
N THR A 65 -16.01 6.43 4.76
CA THR A 65 -17.30 6.83 4.19
C THR A 65 -18.36 5.74 4.28
N ARG A 66 -17.95 4.51 4.53
CA ARG A 66 -18.80 3.30 4.47
C ARG A 66 -19.50 3.14 3.13
N PHE A 67 -18.82 3.55 2.06
CA PHE A 67 -19.28 3.40 0.70
C PHE A 67 -18.37 2.45 -0.07
N GLN A 68 -18.95 1.43 -0.71
CA GLN A 68 -18.19 0.43 -1.48
C GLN A 68 -17.08 -0.23 -0.66
N ILE A 69 -17.38 -0.70 0.55
CA ILE A 69 -16.42 -1.24 1.52
C ILE A 69 -15.55 -2.37 0.95
N ARG A 70 -16.07 -3.12 -0.02
CA ARG A 70 -15.31 -4.16 -0.73
C ARG A 70 -14.03 -3.62 -1.37
N LEU A 71 -13.97 -2.32 -1.70
CA LEU A 71 -12.78 -1.68 -2.25
C LEU A 71 -11.60 -1.71 -1.27
N VAL A 72 -11.82 -1.75 0.04
CA VAL A 72 -10.74 -1.92 1.02
C VAL A 72 -9.97 -3.23 0.79
N VAL A 73 -10.71 -4.31 0.59
CA VAL A 73 -10.12 -5.64 0.33
C VAL A 73 -9.36 -5.64 -0.99
N TRP A 74 -9.96 -5.08 -2.06
CA TRP A 74 -9.32 -5.00 -3.37
C TRP A 74 -8.10 -4.08 -3.37
N ALA A 75 -8.16 -2.96 -2.64
CA ALA A 75 -7.02 -2.06 -2.47
C ALA A 75 -5.86 -2.77 -1.77
N ALA A 76 -6.13 -3.49 -0.69
CA ALA A 76 -5.11 -4.26 0.03
C ALA A 76 -4.48 -5.34 -0.87
N LEU A 77 -5.30 -6.09 -1.62
CA LEU A 77 -4.80 -7.10 -2.57
C LEU A 77 -3.98 -6.48 -3.70
N GLY A 78 -4.43 -5.36 -4.26
CA GLY A 78 -3.70 -4.63 -5.30
C GLY A 78 -2.35 -4.12 -4.82
N LEU A 79 -2.31 -3.54 -3.62
CA LEU A 79 -1.05 -3.11 -2.98
C LEU A 79 -0.12 -4.29 -2.67
N ALA A 80 -0.67 -5.44 -2.27
CA ALA A 80 0.13 -6.65 -2.08
C ALA A 80 0.82 -7.08 -3.39
N VAL A 81 0.12 -7.02 -4.52
CA VAL A 81 0.70 -7.31 -5.85
C VAL A 81 1.80 -6.32 -6.19
N VAL A 82 1.59 -5.03 -5.98
CA VAL A 82 2.63 -4.00 -6.19
C VAL A 82 3.86 -4.30 -5.33
N MET A 83 3.67 -4.69 -4.07
CA MET A 83 4.78 -5.02 -3.18
C MET A 83 5.50 -6.32 -3.55
N VAL A 84 4.82 -7.31 -4.15
CA VAL A 84 5.48 -8.49 -4.73
C VAL A 84 6.44 -8.08 -5.84
N LEU A 85 5.99 -7.22 -6.75
CA LEU A 85 6.84 -6.70 -7.84
C LEU A 85 8.00 -5.86 -7.29
N ALA A 86 7.76 -5.02 -6.30
CA ALA A 86 8.79 -4.25 -5.62
C ALA A 86 9.81 -5.15 -4.90
N THR A 87 9.34 -6.23 -4.27
CA THR A 87 10.24 -7.22 -3.63
C THR A 87 11.19 -7.84 -4.64
N ILE A 88 10.68 -8.26 -5.81
CA ILE A 88 11.51 -8.80 -6.89
C ILE A 88 12.55 -7.77 -7.34
N TYR A 89 12.12 -6.52 -7.54
CA TYR A 89 13.01 -5.42 -7.92
C TYR A 89 14.16 -5.24 -6.92
N HIS A 90 13.86 -5.19 -5.62
CA HIS A 90 14.87 -5.00 -4.58
C HIS A 90 15.78 -6.23 -4.40
N ILE A 91 15.26 -7.46 -4.56
CA ILE A 91 16.08 -8.68 -4.56
C ILE A 91 17.12 -8.63 -5.69
N LEU A 92 16.70 -8.28 -6.90
CA LEU A 92 17.60 -8.20 -8.06
C LEU A 92 18.70 -7.14 -7.89
N ARG A 93 18.43 -6.11 -7.07
CA ARG A 93 19.40 -5.05 -6.75
C ARG A 93 20.25 -5.36 -5.52
N GLY A 94 19.98 -6.46 -4.80
CA GLY A 94 20.70 -6.81 -3.58
C GLY A 94 20.38 -5.91 -2.37
N GLU A 95 19.24 -5.21 -2.41
CA GLU A 95 18.80 -4.25 -1.39
C GLU A 95 18.04 -4.98 -0.28
N ILE A 96 18.77 -5.57 0.67
CA ILE A 96 18.22 -6.45 1.72
C ILE A 96 17.17 -5.73 2.57
N LEU A 97 17.46 -4.50 3.02
CA LEU A 97 16.53 -3.76 3.89
C LEU A 97 15.20 -3.46 3.17
N ASN A 98 15.25 -2.97 1.94
CA ASN A 98 14.06 -2.71 1.14
C ASN A 98 13.28 -4.00 0.85
N THR A 99 13.98 -5.11 0.58
CA THR A 99 13.36 -6.43 0.40
C THR A 99 12.57 -6.85 1.65
N VAL A 100 13.16 -6.71 2.83
CA VAL A 100 12.48 -7.03 4.10
C VAL A 100 11.26 -6.13 4.31
N MET A 101 11.39 -4.82 4.05
CA MET A 101 10.28 -3.87 4.20
C MET A 101 9.12 -4.19 3.26
N THR A 102 9.39 -4.54 2.00
CA THR A 102 8.33 -4.91 1.06
C THR A 102 7.66 -6.23 1.43
N LEU A 103 8.40 -7.21 1.94
CA LEU A 103 7.84 -8.46 2.48
C LEU A 103 6.90 -8.20 3.68
N ILE A 104 7.28 -7.31 4.58
CA ILE A 104 6.40 -6.88 5.70
C ILE A 104 5.13 -6.23 5.15
N ASN A 105 5.25 -5.35 4.16
CA ASN A 105 4.10 -4.72 3.51
C ASN A 105 3.17 -5.76 2.89
N ILE A 106 3.69 -6.79 2.22
CA ILE A 106 2.87 -7.89 1.68
C ILE A 106 2.09 -8.58 2.81
N ALA A 107 2.76 -8.92 3.90
CA ALA A 107 2.13 -9.60 5.04
C ALA A 107 1.01 -8.73 5.65
N VAL A 108 1.25 -7.44 5.84
CA VAL A 108 0.24 -6.50 6.37
C VAL A 108 -0.93 -6.35 5.42
N MET A 109 -0.69 -6.21 4.11
CA MET A 109 -1.76 -6.09 3.12
C MET A 109 -2.61 -7.37 3.06
N ALA A 110 -1.98 -8.54 3.06
CA ALA A 110 -2.69 -9.82 3.13
C ALA A 110 -3.53 -9.94 4.42
N PHE A 111 -2.99 -9.49 5.54
CA PHE A 111 -3.71 -9.49 6.81
C PHE A 111 -4.91 -8.53 6.81
N ILE A 112 -4.76 -7.31 6.27
CA ILE A 112 -5.87 -6.36 6.12
C ILE A 112 -6.96 -6.95 5.22
N ALA A 113 -6.57 -7.51 4.07
CA ALA A 113 -7.53 -8.12 3.14
C ALA A 113 -8.32 -9.26 3.80
N TYR A 114 -7.63 -10.19 4.43
CA TYR A 114 -8.26 -11.30 5.16
C TYR A 114 -9.10 -10.81 6.34
N GLY A 115 -8.54 -9.90 7.13
CA GLY A 115 -9.21 -9.33 8.30
C GLY A 115 -10.52 -8.63 7.95
N ARG A 116 -10.53 -7.83 6.88
CA ARG A 116 -11.73 -7.13 6.42
C ARG A 116 -12.71 -8.03 5.66
N ALA A 117 -12.21 -9.08 5.01
CA ALA A 117 -13.08 -10.05 4.34
C ALA A 117 -13.76 -11.03 5.32
N ARG A 118 -13.09 -11.41 6.43
CA ARG A 118 -13.51 -12.54 7.25
C ARG A 118 -13.62 -12.26 8.75
N LEU A 119 -12.66 -11.53 9.34
CA LEU A 119 -12.56 -11.40 10.81
C LEU A 119 -13.38 -10.24 11.36
N ALA A 120 -13.35 -9.09 10.71
CA ALA A 120 -14.04 -7.88 11.12
C ALA A 120 -14.52 -7.09 9.89
N PRO A 121 -15.50 -7.64 9.13
CA PRO A 121 -16.06 -6.95 7.98
C PRO A 121 -16.71 -5.64 8.41
N LEU A 122 -16.52 -4.60 7.61
CA LEU A 122 -17.27 -3.36 7.77
C LEU A 122 -18.61 -3.50 7.04
N LYS A 123 -19.60 -2.70 7.44
CA LYS A 123 -20.91 -2.67 6.78
C LYS A 123 -21.05 -1.40 5.95
N ASP A 124 -21.52 -1.55 4.72
CA ASP A 124 -21.88 -0.42 3.86
C ASP A 124 -22.99 0.43 4.52
N ARG A 125 -22.96 1.72 4.28
CA ARG A 125 -23.96 2.65 4.80
C ARG A 125 -25.37 2.34 4.26
N SER A 126 -25.45 1.82 3.03
CA SER A 126 -26.71 1.43 2.39
C SER A 126 -27.30 0.11 2.92
N ALA A 127 -26.54 -0.63 3.73
CA ALA A 127 -26.96 -1.89 4.33
C ALA A 127 -27.42 -1.72 5.79
N ALA A 128 -27.53 -0.48 6.27
CA ALA A 128 -27.96 -0.17 7.64
C ALA A 128 -29.47 0.07 7.72
#